data_c8693fc39fd1bf52c56379e21f11b354
#
_entry.id   c8693fc39fd1bf52c56379e21f11b354
#
_cell.length_a   1.000
_cell.length_b   1.000
_cell.length_c   1.000
_cell.angle_alpha   90.00
_cell.angle_beta   90.00
_cell.angle_gamma   90.00
#
_symmetry.space_group_name_H-M   'P 1'
#
loop_
_entity.id
_entity.type
_entity.pdbx_description
1 polymer ?
#
loop_
_entity_poly.entity_id
_entity_poly.type
_entity_poly.pdbx_seq_one_letter_code
_entity_poly.pdbx_strand_id
1 'polypeptide(L)'
;MNFKKLSYLFFVSLLGLLMISCSAEDSSGPSIAPSASFDFTANELVVTFNNTSENAASYIWVFGDGNKSTEESPTHTFAEEGTYEVELFATSSSNATKTAKRSVTVSLKKEDENAMPEVNITLDGKFDDWAEIDEKHLAIAVLDEKNSDYQRLKEVRFVADQTYIYMYMKMDILHANAMDMYLNVDGDTETGYNSWMWKEGAANYLMQSSISSGYDMRLAAYDETKGGGWGWLTPNIVEPGMGLMTISEMVKVEDNIYEFEAQIMRNMIPNLGDSVKIMIGHSGAEGEGNEWATSGGLPTVTASGDKNEGLTVRLR
;
A
#
# COMPACT_ATOMS: atom_id res chain seq x y z
N MET A 1 -59.93 -36.19 91.15
CA MET A 1 -60.60 -37.43 91.62
C MET A 1 -59.96 -38.56 90.88
N ASN A 2 -59.21 -39.33 91.71
CA ASN A 2 -58.93 -40.76 91.69
C ASN A 2 -58.24 -41.40 90.48
N PHE A 3 -56.99 -41.89 90.68
CA PHE A 3 -56.54 -43.26 91.01
C PHE A 3 -56.60 -44.17 89.73
N LYS A 4 -55.64 -45.02 89.42
CA LYS A 4 -54.64 -45.86 90.06
C LYS A 4 -53.62 -46.31 89.03
N LYS A 5 -52.34 -46.29 89.29
CA LYS A 5 -51.42 -47.39 89.63
C LYS A 5 -51.73 -48.75 88.99
N LEU A 6 -50.79 -49.31 88.23
CA LEU A 6 -50.15 -50.57 88.58
C LEU A 6 -49.06 -50.99 87.59
N SER A 7 -47.96 -51.19 88.15
CA SER A 7 -46.71 -51.95 87.96
C SER A 7 -46.89 -53.35 87.35
N TYR A 8 -45.91 -53.83 86.58
CA TYR A 8 -45.10 -55.06 86.70
C TYR A 8 -44.35 -55.28 85.35
N LEU A 9 -43.11 -55.17 85.36
CA LEU A 9 -41.95 -56.12 85.65
C LEU A 9 -41.67 -57.18 84.54
N PHE A 10 -40.45 -57.07 83.98
CA PHE A 10 -39.57 -58.10 83.42
C PHE A 10 -39.95 -58.93 82.23
N PHE A 11 -39.25 -58.80 81.09
CA PHE A 11 -38.34 -59.89 80.65
C PHE A 11 -37.28 -59.30 79.68
N VAL A 12 -36.04 -59.63 79.95
CA VAL A 12 -34.83 -59.40 79.20
C VAL A 12 -34.87 -60.32 77.98
N SER A 13 -34.71 -59.79 76.79
CA SER A 13 -34.13 -60.56 75.67
C SER A 13 -33.25 -59.62 74.81
N LEU A 14 -31.99 -59.92 74.95
CA LEU A 14 -30.89 -59.37 74.16
C LEU A 14 -31.02 -59.77 72.71
N LEU A 15 -31.41 -58.88 71.82
CA LEU A 15 -31.27 -59.09 70.37
C LEU A 15 -30.59 -57.86 69.79
N GLY A 16 -29.29 -58.03 69.46
CA GLY A 16 -28.48 -56.99 68.85
C GLY A 16 -29.04 -56.53 67.52
N LEU A 17 -29.42 -55.28 67.49
CA LEU A 17 -29.72 -54.58 66.22
C LEU A 17 -28.43 -53.91 65.74
N LEU A 18 -27.76 -54.49 64.76
CA LEU A 18 -26.67 -53.87 64.02
C LEU A 18 -27.26 -52.66 63.28
N MET A 19 -27.03 -51.51 63.78
CA MET A 19 -27.23 -50.25 63.03
C MET A 19 -26.13 -50.20 61.99
N ILE A 20 -26.47 -50.59 60.75
CA ILE A 20 -25.67 -50.25 59.58
C ILE A 20 -25.85 -48.76 59.39
N SER A 21 -24.90 -47.97 59.90
CA SER A 21 -24.72 -46.58 59.48
C SER A 21 -24.24 -46.62 58.04
N CYS A 22 -25.17 -46.44 57.11
CA CYS A 22 -24.82 -46.13 55.74
C CYS A 22 -24.30 -44.69 55.72
N SER A 23 -23.02 -44.52 56.02
CA SER A 23 -22.34 -43.31 55.63
C SER A 23 -22.30 -43.35 54.11
N ALA A 24 -23.09 -42.49 53.45
CA ALA A 24 -22.86 -42.17 52.07
C ALA A 24 -21.43 -41.67 51.97
N GLU A 25 -20.51 -42.48 51.51
CA GLU A 25 -19.22 -42.00 51.10
C GLU A 25 -19.47 -41.02 49.98
N ASP A 26 -19.25 -39.72 50.29
CA ASP A 26 -19.15 -38.67 49.31
C ASP A 26 -17.97 -39.03 48.40
N SER A 27 -18.29 -39.64 47.25
CA SER A 27 -17.33 -40.05 46.23
C SER A 27 -16.87 -38.84 45.39
N SER A 28 -16.82 -37.65 46.00
CA SER A 28 -16.12 -36.53 45.42
C SER A 28 -14.62 -36.79 45.56
N GLY A 29 -14.03 -37.42 44.54
CA GLY A 29 -12.58 -37.46 44.39
C GLY A 29 -12.00 -36.02 44.49
N PRO A 30 -10.72 -35.85 44.72
CA PRO A 30 -10.13 -34.54 44.92
C PRO A 30 -10.52 -33.64 43.73
N SER A 31 -11.30 -32.59 44.00
CA SER A 31 -11.70 -31.60 43.02
C SER A 31 -10.42 -30.90 42.54
N ILE A 32 -10.02 -31.24 41.31
CA ILE A 32 -8.87 -30.56 40.67
C ILE A 32 -9.32 -29.14 40.35
N ALA A 33 -8.62 -28.16 40.95
CA ALA A 33 -8.90 -26.75 40.71
C ALA A 33 -8.63 -26.39 39.24
N PRO A 34 -9.46 -25.54 38.61
CA PRO A 34 -9.17 -25.11 37.22
C PRO A 34 -7.97 -24.19 37.19
N SER A 35 -7.28 -24.15 36.09
CA SER A 35 -6.39 -23.04 35.71
C SER A 35 -7.08 -22.13 34.74
N ALA A 36 -6.65 -20.87 34.65
CA ALA A 36 -7.04 -19.96 33.58
C ALA A 36 -5.80 -19.47 32.87
N SER A 37 -5.74 -19.63 31.57
CA SER A 37 -4.64 -19.18 30.73
C SER A 37 -5.11 -19.08 29.28
N PHE A 38 -4.55 -18.14 28.52
CA PHE A 38 -4.82 -17.99 27.09
C PHE A 38 -3.69 -17.28 26.39
N ASP A 39 -3.58 -17.51 25.08
CA ASP A 39 -2.80 -16.74 24.12
C ASP A 39 -3.74 -16.11 23.09
N PHE A 40 -3.22 -15.19 22.28
CA PHE A 40 -4.01 -14.54 21.24
C PHE A 40 -3.15 -14.16 20.05
N THR A 41 -3.80 -14.01 18.91
CA THR A 41 -3.22 -13.43 17.69
C THR A 41 -4.12 -12.28 17.24
N ALA A 42 -3.53 -11.10 17.08
CA ALA A 42 -4.23 -9.93 16.56
C ALA A 42 -3.89 -9.72 15.09
N ASN A 43 -4.92 -9.45 14.30
CA ASN A 43 -4.81 -8.99 12.92
C ASN A 43 -5.69 -7.76 12.78
N GLU A 44 -5.08 -6.58 12.81
CA GLU A 44 -5.77 -5.29 12.92
C GLU A 44 -6.71 -5.26 14.12
N LEU A 45 -8.00 -5.03 13.90
CA LEU A 45 -9.02 -4.98 14.96
C LEU A 45 -9.60 -6.36 15.31
N VAL A 46 -9.23 -7.42 14.59
CA VAL A 46 -9.71 -8.78 14.79
C VAL A 46 -8.70 -9.57 15.62
N VAL A 47 -9.15 -10.12 16.75
CA VAL A 47 -8.32 -10.92 17.65
C VAL A 47 -8.90 -12.32 17.81
N THR A 48 -8.08 -13.31 17.53
CA THR A 48 -8.40 -14.72 17.79
C THR A 48 -7.73 -15.14 19.11
N PHE A 49 -8.54 -15.57 20.06
CA PHE A 49 -8.09 -16.06 21.35
C PHE A 49 -7.96 -17.57 21.35
N ASN A 50 -6.88 -18.08 21.89
CA ASN A 50 -6.62 -19.49 22.09
C ASN A 50 -6.60 -19.79 23.57
N ASN A 51 -7.60 -20.48 24.07
CA ASN A 51 -7.73 -20.86 25.45
C ASN A 51 -6.79 -22.03 25.78
N THR A 52 -5.97 -21.84 26.80
CA THR A 52 -5.03 -22.85 27.31
C THR A 52 -5.32 -23.22 28.77
N SER A 53 -6.55 -22.96 29.23
CA SER A 53 -6.99 -23.32 30.58
C SER A 53 -7.14 -24.83 30.75
N GLU A 54 -6.88 -25.32 31.95
CA GLU A 54 -7.01 -26.73 32.28
C GLU A 54 -8.09 -26.95 33.35
N ASN A 55 -8.74 -28.11 33.36
CA ASN A 55 -9.75 -28.54 34.32
C ASN A 55 -10.97 -27.60 34.46
N ALA A 56 -11.29 -26.84 33.41
CA ALA A 56 -12.47 -25.99 33.32
C ALA A 56 -13.57 -26.68 32.51
N ALA A 57 -14.81 -26.43 32.83
CA ALA A 57 -16.00 -26.91 32.18
C ALA A 57 -16.78 -25.81 31.43
N SER A 58 -16.51 -24.54 31.75
CA SER A 58 -17.14 -23.39 31.11
C SER A 58 -16.24 -22.15 31.17
N TYR A 59 -16.46 -21.24 30.22
CA TYR A 59 -15.67 -20.07 30.01
C TYR A 59 -16.53 -18.81 29.89
N ILE A 60 -16.03 -17.69 30.38
CA ILE A 60 -16.58 -16.36 30.12
C ILE A 60 -15.40 -15.45 29.79
N TRP A 61 -15.48 -14.83 28.62
CA TRP A 61 -14.55 -13.80 28.19
C TRP A 61 -15.18 -12.42 28.36
N VAL A 62 -14.40 -11.47 28.83
CA VAL A 62 -14.73 -10.05 28.90
C VAL A 62 -13.63 -9.31 28.13
N PHE A 63 -13.96 -8.68 27.01
CA PHE A 63 -12.97 -8.13 26.09
C PHE A 63 -12.48 -6.72 26.45
N GLY A 64 -13.09 -6.09 27.46
CA GLY A 64 -12.70 -4.75 27.91
C GLY A 64 -13.34 -3.60 27.13
N ASP A 65 -14.07 -3.89 26.07
CA ASP A 65 -14.87 -2.95 25.27
C ASP A 65 -16.38 -3.00 25.57
N GLY A 66 -16.77 -3.75 26.60
CA GLY A 66 -18.15 -3.99 27.00
C GLY A 66 -18.75 -5.29 26.45
N ASN A 67 -18.11 -5.93 25.49
CA ASN A 67 -18.54 -7.20 24.91
C ASN A 67 -18.02 -8.40 25.69
N LYS A 68 -18.70 -9.55 25.53
CA LYS A 68 -18.39 -10.83 26.19
C LYS A 68 -18.63 -11.99 25.24
N SER A 69 -17.97 -13.13 25.52
CA SER A 69 -18.22 -14.43 24.86
C SER A 69 -18.21 -15.56 25.88
N THR A 70 -18.90 -16.66 25.55
CA THR A 70 -18.87 -17.93 26.30
C THR A 70 -18.25 -19.07 25.50
N GLU A 71 -17.75 -18.80 24.33
CA GLU A 71 -17.03 -19.75 23.50
C GLU A 71 -15.72 -20.16 24.17
N GLU A 72 -15.25 -21.35 23.88
CA GLU A 72 -14.00 -21.85 24.43
C GLU A 72 -12.80 -21.02 23.93
N SER A 73 -12.74 -20.77 22.63
CA SER A 73 -11.68 -19.99 21.97
C SER A 73 -12.32 -19.02 20.97
N PRO A 74 -12.76 -17.83 21.43
CA PRO A 74 -13.49 -16.90 20.59
C PRO A 74 -12.60 -16.12 19.63
N THR A 75 -13.21 -15.62 18.56
CA THR A 75 -12.70 -14.49 17.78
C THR A 75 -13.52 -13.25 18.08
N HIS A 76 -12.87 -12.13 18.35
CA HIS A 76 -13.54 -10.86 18.66
C HIS A 76 -13.00 -9.74 17.77
N THR A 77 -13.90 -8.87 17.29
CA THR A 77 -13.56 -7.68 16.52
C THR A 77 -13.80 -6.45 17.38
N PHE A 78 -12.74 -5.72 17.68
CA PHE A 78 -12.86 -4.44 18.38
C PHE A 78 -13.31 -3.34 17.42
N ALA A 79 -14.11 -2.41 17.94
CA ALA A 79 -14.66 -1.32 17.11
C ALA A 79 -13.66 -0.22 16.81
N GLU A 80 -12.66 -0.02 17.66
CA GLU A 80 -11.67 1.04 17.57
C GLU A 80 -10.26 0.52 17.92
N GLU A 81 -9.25 1.22 17.44
CA GLU A 81 -7.87 1.00 17.85
C GLU A 81 -7.71 1.27 19.36
N GLY A 82 -6.88 0.51 20.02
CA GLY A 82 -6.64 0.72 21.45
C GLY A 82 -5.98 -0.45 22.14
N THR A 83 -5.82 -0.30 23.45
CA THR A 83 -5.37 -1.37 24.33
C THR A 83 -6.49 -1.73 25.28
N TYR A 84 -6.91 -2.98 25.21
CA TYR A 84 -8.02 -3.53 25.97
C TYR A 84 -7.53 -4.53 27.01
N GLU A 85 -8.05 -4.47 28.22
CA GLU A 85 -7.78 -5.50 29.24
C GLU A 85 -8.78 -6.63 29.06
N VAL A 86 -8.30 -7.77 28.54
CA VAL A 86 -9.12 -8.95 28.30
C VAL A 86 -9.02 -9.90 29.49
N GLU A 87 -10.18 -10.34 30.00
CA GLU A 87 -10.29 -11.28 31.12
C GLU A 87 -10.95 -12.59 30.65
N LEU A 88 -10.35 -13.71 31.03
CA LEU A 88 -10.93 -15.05 30.91
C LEU A 88 -11.25 -15.60 32.30
N PHE A 89 -12.51 -15.94 32.51
CA PHE A 89 -12.99 -16.72 33.67
C PHE A 89 -13.16 -18.17 33.24
N ALA A 90 -12.39 -19.06 33.83
CA ALA A 90 -12.46 -20.50 33.59
C ALA A 90 -13.05 -21.17 34.84
N THR A 91 -14.21 -21.85 34.71
CA THR A 91 -14.96 -22.44 35.79
C THR A 91 -15.01 -23.95 35.65
N SER A 92 -14.64 -24.69 36.72
CA SER A 92 -14.72 -26.15 36.76
C SER A 92 -16.14 -26.68 36.95
N SER A 93 -16.36 -27.98 36.80
CA SER A 93 -17.61 -28.67 37.11
C SER A 93 -18.04 -28.57 38.56
N SER A 94 -17.10 -28.27 39.50
CA SER A 94 -17.36 -28.03 40.91
C SER A 94 -17.63 -26.55 41.22
N ASN A 95 -17.85 -25.70 40.22
CA ASN A 95 -18.06 -24.25 40.32
C ASN A 95 -16.88 -23.44 40.87
N ALA A 96 -15.69 -24.00 40.92
CA ALA A 96 -14.48 -23.23 41.24
C ALA A 96 -14.05 -22.44 40.01
N THR A 97 -13.75 -21.13 40.17
CA THR A 97 -13.37 -20.23 39.06
C THR A 97 -11.95 -19.71 39.25
N LYS A 98 -11.20 -19.63 38.14
CA LYS A 98 -9.94 -18.91 38.03
C LYS A 98 -10.05 -17.87 36.90
N THR A 99 -9.22 -16.83 37.02
CA THR A 99 -9.20 -15.71 36.06
C THR A 99 -7.82 -15.50 35.53
N ALA A 100 -7.73 -15.28 34.22
CA ALA A 100 -6.52 -14.76 33.57
C ALA A 100 -6.83 -13.39 32.96
N LYS A 101 -5.86 -12.48 32.99
CA LYS A 101 -5.96 -11.15 32.39
C LYS A 101 -4.75 -10.89 31.49
N ARG A 102 -4.99 -10.27 30.36
CA ARG A 102 -3.93 -9.79 29.47
C ARG A 102 -4.36 -8.50 28.78
N SER A 103 -3.39 -7.61 28.58
CA SER A 103 -3.55 -6.44 27.72
C SER A 103 -3.41 -6.86 26.25
N VAL A 104 -4.40 -6.54 25.46
CA VAL A 104 -4.46 -6.80 24.02
C VAL A 104 -4.46 -5.44 23.31
N THR A 105 -3.45 -5.18 22.52
CA THR A 105 -3.39 -3.96 21.69
C THR A 105 -3.81 -4.31 20.27
N VAL A 106 -4.78 -3.56 19.73
CA VAL A 106 -5.26 -3.64 18.37
C VAL A 106 -5.04 -2.30 17.67
N SER A 107 -4.58 -2.35 16.43
CA SER A 107 -4.35 -1.17 15.60
C SER A 107 -4.62 -1.50 14.15
N LEU A 108 -5.17 -0.57 13.41
CA LEU A 108 -5.25 -0.69 11.96
C LEU A 108 -3.84 -0.66 11.39
N LYS A 109 -3.64 -1.45 10.35
CA LYS A 109 -2.41 -1.35 9.57
C LYS A 109 -2.43 0.04 8.93
N LYS A 110 -1.57 0.94 9.41
CA LYS A 110 -1.34 2.19 8.67
C LYS A 110 -0.75 1.81 7.33
N GLU A 111 -1.46 2.16 6.26
CA GLU A 111 -0.82 2.15 4.94
C GLU A 111 0.42 3.02 5.06
N ASP A 112 1.55 2.47 4.65
CA ASP A 112 2.75 3.27 4.51
C ASP A 112 2.50 4.22 3.33
N GLU A 113 2.18 5.48 3.64
CA GLU A 113 1.96 6.53 2.62
C GLU A 113 3.17 6.69 1.69
N ASN A 114 4.31 6.13 2.08
CA ASN A 114 5.53 6.11 1.28
C ASN A 114 5.76 4.76 0.58
N ALA A 115 4.91 3.75 0.82
CA ALA A 115 5.04 2.49 0.12
C ALA A 115 4.85 2.72 -1.38
N MET A 116 5.75 2.14 -2.17
CA MET A 116 5.57 2.11 -3.62
C MET A 116 4.29 1.35 -3.96
N PRO A 117 3.50 1.84 -4.94
CA PRO A 117 2.33 1.11 -5.40
C PRO A 117 2.74 -0.25 -5.98
N GLU A 118 1.85 -1.21 -5.88
CA GLU A 118 1.94 -2.40 -6.71
C GLU A 118 1.50 -1.99 -8.13
N VAL A 119 2.45 -2.02 -9.07
CA VAL A 119 2.24 -1.60 -10.46
C VAL A 119 2.18 -2.82 -11.34
N ASN A 120 1.02 -3.04 -11.96
CA ASN A 120 0.76 -4.19 -12.85
C ASN A 120 0.38 -3.69 -14.26
N ILE A 121 1.20 -2.83 -14.86
CA ILE A 121 0.98 -2.31 -16.21
C ILE A 121 1.54 -3.28 -17.23
N THR A 122 0.71 -3.65 -18.20
CA THR A 122 1.05 -4.49 -19.35
C THR A 122 1.07 -3.63 -20.61
N LEU A 123 2.18 -3.62 -21.34
CA LEU A 123 2.30 -2.85 -22.57
C LEU A 123 1.54 -3.55 -23.73
N ASP A 124 0.22 -3.62 -23.66
CA ASP A 124 -0.62 -4.33 -24.64
C ASP A 124 -1.52 -3.40 -25.47
N GLY A 125 -1.38 -2.09 -25.27
CA GLY A 125 -2.18 -1.07 -25.96
C GLY A 125 -3.60 -0.94 -25.43
N LYS A 126 -3.87 -1.48 -24.23
CA LYS A 126 -5.07 -1.22 -23.46
C LYS A 126 -4.66 -0.44 -22.20
N PHE A 127 -5.45 0.51 -21.82
CA PHE A 127 -5.08 1.49 -20.81
C PHE A 127 -5.92 1.38 -19.54
N ASP A 128 -6.64 0.27 -19.38
CA ASP A 128 -7.55 0.00 -18.27
C ASP A 128 -6.79 -0.31 -16.97
N ASP A 129 -5.59 -0.87 -17.03
CA ASP A 129 -4.73 -1.10 -15.86
C ASP A 129 -4.26 0.21 -15.18
N TRP A 130 -4.20 1.32 -15.91
CA TRP A 130 -3.93 2.64 -15.31
C TRP A 130 -5.06 3.12 -14.39
N ALA A 131 -6.27 2.64 -14.57
CA ALA A 131 -7.40 2.97 -13.72
C ALA A 131 -7.35 2.27 -12.35
N GLU A 132 -6.60 1.19 -12.24
CA GLU A 132 -6.39 0.47 -10.98
C GLU A 132 -5.34 1.14 -10.05
N ILE A 133 -4.58 2.11 -10.58
CA ILE A 133 -3.55 2.81 -9.81
C ILE A 133 -4.17 3.99 -9.05
N ASP A 134 -3.97 4.04 -7.74
CA ASP A 134 -4.40 5.18 -6.92
C ASP A 134 -3.74 6.48 -7.43
N GLU A 135 -4.57 7.50 -7.70
CA GLU A 135 -4.15 8.79 -8.25
C GLU A 135 -3.03 9.47 -7.43
N LYS A 136 -2.97 9.23 -6.13
CA LYS A 136 -1.90 9.75 -5.25
C LYS A 136 -0.50 9.26 -5.63
N HIS A 137 -0.40 8.16 -6.39
CA HIS A 137 0.87 7.59 -6.87
C HIS A 137 1.20 8.01 -8.31
N LEU A 138 0.26 8.64 -9.00
CA LEU A 138 0.46 9.09 -10.37
C LEU A 138 1.02 10.50 -10.43
N ALA A 139 2.05 10.71 -11.24
CA ALA A 139 2.46 12.04 -11.68
C ALA A 139 1.76 12.32 -13.01
N ILE A 140 0.84 13.27 -13.04
CA ILE A 140 -0.05 13.52 -14.18
C ILE A 140 0.13 14.95 -14.68
N ALA A 141 0.25 15.12 -16.00
CA ALA A 141 0.08 16.40 -16.66
C ALA A 141 -0.89 16.27 -17.83
N VAL A 142 -1.82 17.19 -17.89
CA VAL A 142 -2.82 17.31 -18.95
C VAL A 142 -2.64 18.67 -19.60
N LEU A 143 -2.81 18.73 -20.93
CA LEU A 143 -2.76 19.96 -21.69
C LEU A 143 -3.82 20.94 -21.19
N ASP A 144 -3.40 22.16 -20.85
CA ASP A 144 -4.33 23.26 -20.65
C ASP A 144 -4.83 23.76 -22.04
N GLU A 145 -6.09 23.50 -22.35
CA GLU A 145 -6.72 23.87 -23.63
C GLU A 145 -6.65 25.36 -23.96
N LYS A 146 -6.50 26.22 -22.96
CA LYS A 146 -6.36 27.68 -23.17
C LYS A 146 -5.05 28.08 -23.83
N ASN A 147 -4.08 27.15 -23.85
CA ASN A 147 -2.74 27.37 -24.40
C ASN A 147 -2.46 26.47 -25.61
N SER A 148 -3.49 26.04 -26.35
CA SER A 148 -3.47 24.88 -27.23
C SER A 148 -2.92 25.09 -28.64
N ASP A 149 -2.59 26.29 -29.09
CA ASP A 149 -2.35 26.57 -30.50
C ASP A 149 -1.17 25.81 -31.13
N TYR A 150 -0.26 25.26 -30.32
CA TYR A 150 0.93 24.53 -30.79
C TYR A 150 1.24 23.26 -30.02
N GLN A 151 0.36 22.80 -29.12
CA GLN A 151 0.72 21.69 -28.26
C GLN A 151 0.21 20.36 -28.77
N ARG A 152 1.13 19.44 -29.01
CA ARG A 152 0.89 18.11 -29.52
C ARG A 152 0.70 17.05 -28.43
N LEU A 153 1.32 17.29 -27.27
CA LEU A 153 1.16 16.45 -26.12
C LEU A 153 -0.13 16.78 -25.40
N LYS A 154 -1.01 15.83 -25.24
CA LYS A 154 -2.34 16.02 -24.64
C LYS A 154 -2.36 15.63 -23.16
N GLU A 155 -1.75 14.50 -22.86
CA GLU A 155 -1.71 13.96 -21.51
C GLU A 155 -0.48 13.06 -21.34
N VAL A 156 0.10 13.09 -20.15
CA VAL A 156 1.09 12.11 -19.72
C VAL A 156 0.80 11.72 -18.28
N ARG A 157 0.98 10.45 -17.97
CA ARG A 157 0.95 9.90 -16.62
C ARG A 157 2.23 9.12 -16.40
N PHE A 158 2.77 9.21 -15.20
CA PHE A 158 3.89 8.39 -14.75
C PHE A 158 3.57 7.71 -13.45
N VAL A 159 4.08 6.49 -13.31
CA VAL A 159 4.18 5.73 -12.08
C VAL A 159 5.44 4.91 -12.14
N ALA A 160 5.98 4.48 -11.00
CA ALA A 160 7.17 3.65 -10.99
C ALA A 160 7.02 2.48 -10.02
N ASP A 161 7.67 1.37 -10.36
CA ASP A 161 7.99 0.28 -9.46
C ASP A 161 9.50 0.20 -9.21
N GLN A 162 9.99 -0.90 -8.66
CA GLN A 162 11.44 -1.08 -8.39
C GLN A 162 12.29 -1.20 -9.67
N THR A 163 11.70 -1.56 -10.80
CA THR A 163 12.39 -1.89 -12.06
C THR A 163 12.21 -0.84 -13.12
N TYR A 164 10.99 -0.31 -13.24
CA TYR A 164 10.60 0.57 -14.32
C TYR A 164 10.00 1.89 -13.83
N ILE A 165 10.09 2.91 -14.68
CA ILE A 165 9.19 4.05 -14.71
C ILE A 165 8.24 3.77 -15.87
N TYR A 166 6.94 3.65 -15.59
CA TYR A 166 5.90 3.50 -16.61
C TYR A 166 5.39 4.86 -17.02
N MET A 167 5.06 4.99 -18.28
CA MET A 167 4.50 6.19 -18.88
C MET A 167 3.27 5.83 -19.72
N TYR A 168 2.18 6.53 -19.48
CA TYR A 168 1.08 6.64 -20.46
C TYR A 168 1.20 7.98 -21.17
N MET A 169 0.99 7.98 -22.48
CA MET A 169 1.05 9.18 -23.32
C MET A 169 -0.14 9.24 -24.26
N LYS A 170 -0.77 10.42 -24.32
CA LYS A 170 -1.76 10.80 -25.35
C LYS A 170 -1.23 12.00 -26.11
N MET A 171 -1.13 11.88 -27.44
CA MET A 171 -0.51 12.91 -28.26
C MET A 171 -1.02 12.93 -29.71
N ASP A 172 -0.88 14.10 -30.35
CA ASP A 172 -1.06 14.28 -31.80
C ASP A 172 0.25 13.91 -32.52
N ILE A 173 0.28 12.78 -33.23
CA ILE A 173 1.49 12.25 -33.84
C ILE A 173 1.84 12.87 -35.20
N LEU A 174 0.91 13.56 -35.87
CA LEU A 174 1.17 14.10 -37.22
C LEU A 174 2.29 15.14 -37.23
N HIS A 175 2.53 15.74 -36.09
CA HIS A 175 3.40 16.91 -35.98
C HIS A 175 4.47 16.77 -34.89
N ALA A 176 4.58 15.63 -34.25
CA ALA A 176 5.62 15.36 -33.26
C ALA A 176 6.78 14.60 -33.92
N ASN A 177 7.84 15.29 -34.29
CA ASN A 177 8.98 14.64 -34.94
C ASN A 177 9.92 14.00 -33.91
N ALA A 178 10.30 14.72 -32.87
CA ALA A 178 11.12 14.20 -31.79
C ALA A 178 10.49 14.47 -30.44
N MET A 179 10.69 13.56 -29.52
CA MET A 179 10.32 13.69 -28.11
C MET A 179 11.58 13.77 -27.27
N ASP A 180 11.64 14.82 -26.45
CA ASP A 180 12.69 15.10 -25.51
C ASP A 180 12.14 14.93 -24.10
N MET A 181 12.72 14.04 -23.32
CA MET A 181 12.42 13.89 -21.89
C MET A 181 13.63 14.39 -21.09
N TYR A 182 13.43 15.47 -20.37
CA TYR A 182 14.43 16.07 -19.51
C TYR A 182 14.28 15.53 -18.11
N LEU A 183 15.33 14.96 -17.54
CA LEU A 183 15.34 14.30 -16.25
C LEU A 183 16.20 15.05 -15.25
N ASN A 184 15.61 15.53 -14.17
CA ASN A 184 16.33 15.98 -12.99
C ASN A 184 16.28 14.83 -11.96
N VAL A 185 17.43 14.21 -11.67
CA VAL A 185 17.53 12.99 -10.85
C VAL A 185 18.07 13.24 -9.45
N ASP A 186 18.69 14.39 -9.20
CA ASP A 186 19.32 14.74 -7.92
C ASP A 186 18.53 15.77 -7.10
N GLY A 187 17.48 16.33 -7.70
CA GLY A 187 16.64 17.34 -7.07
C GLY A 187 17.30 18.72 -6.95
N ASP A 188 18.54 18.89 -7.46
CA ASP A 188 19.19 20.20 -7.54
C ASP A 188 18.48 21.06 -8.58
N THR A 189 18.21 22.30 -8.26
CA THR A 189 17.56 23.28 -9.15
C THR A 189 18.52 24.35 -9.70
N GLU A 190 19.77 24.30 -9.27
CA GLU A 190 20.79 25.28 -9.63
C GLU A 190 21.71 24.78 -10.75
N THR A 191 22.00 23.46 -10.75
CA THR A 191 22.89 22.82 -11.73
C THR A 191 22.11 21.97 -12.73
N GLY A 192 22.55 21.95 -13.98
CA GLY A 192 21.89 21.20 -15.06
C GLY A 192 21.32 22.10 -16.17
N TYR A 193 20.65 21.48 -17.13
CA TYR A 193 20.02 22.19 -18.25
C TYR A 193 18.73 22.85 -17.83
N ASN A 194 18.66 24.18 -17.96
CA ASN A 194 17.47 24.97 -17.68
C ASN A 194 16.74 25.35 -18.97
N SER A 195 15.70 24.59 -19.29
CA SER A 195 14.81 24.94 -20.40
C SER A 195 14.06 26.24 -20.12
N TRP A 196 13.81 27.01 -21.18
CA TRP A 196 12.95 28.18 -21.09
C TRP A 196 11.49 27.85 -20.76
N MET A 197 11.09 26.57 -20.94
CA MET A 197 9.70 26.13 -20.81
C MET A 197 9.28 25.83 -19.37
N TRP A 198 10.20 25.36 -18.51
CA TRP A 198 9.86 24.94 -17.16
C TRP A 198 10.62 25.73 -16.11
N LYS A 199 9.99 25.87 -14.95
CA LYS A 199 10.62 26.44 -13.77
C LYS A 199 11.47 25.34 -13.10
N GLU A 200 12.68 25.73 -12.69
CA GLU A 200 13.56 24.85 -11.90
C GLU A 200 13.78 23.47 -12.57
N GLY A 201 13.95 23.48 -13.90
CA GLY A 201 14.14 22.26 -14.66
C GLY A 201 15.44 21.54 -14.33
N ALA A 202 16.56 22.25 -14.39
CA ALA A 202 17.91 21.78 -14.04
C ALA A 202 18.18 20.31 -14.40
N ALA A 203 17.93 19.93 -15.65
CA ALA A 203 17.97 18.54 -16.06
C ALA A 203 19.41 18.03 -16.15
N ASN A 204 19.68 16.87 -15.52
CA ASN A 204 20.98 16.18 -15.57
C ASN A 204 21.08 15.30 -16.80
N TYR A 205 19.95 14.79 -17.29
CA TYR A 205 19.91 13.87 -18.43
C TYR A 205 18.82 14.28 -19.44
N LEU A 206 19.10 13.96 -20.70
CA LEU A 206 18.15 14.01 -21.81
C LEU A 206 17.93 12.60 -22.36
N MET A 207 16.70 12.14 -22.33
CA MET A 207 16.22 11.03 -23.17
C MET A 207 15.64 11.63 -24.44
N GLN A 208 16.09 11.20 -25.60
CA GLN A 208 15.66 11.76 -26.87
C GLN A 208 15.47 10.68 -27.91
N SER A 209 14.37 10.78 -28.67
CA SER A 209 14.07 9.93 -29.80
C SER A 209 13.02 10.53 -30.72
N SER A 210 12.65 9.83 -31.78
CA SER A 210 11.63 10.22 -32.73
C SER A 210 10.62 9.11 -32.97
N ILE A 211 9.43 9.46 -33.46
CA ILE A 211 8.40 8.50 -33.89
C ILE A 211 8.93 7.57 -34.96
N SER A 212 9.69 8.10 -35.92
CA SER A 212 10.25 7.29 -37.03
C SER A 212 11.21 6.19 -36.57
N SER A 213 11.83 6.35 -35.39
CA SER A 213 12.67 5.31 -34.77
C SER A 213 11.91 4.41 -33.78
N GLY A 214 10.58 4.53 -33.70
CA GLY A 214 9.79 3.77 -32.71
C GLY A 214 10.09 4.13 -31.26
N TYR A 215 10.51 5.37 -31.01
CA TYR A 215 10.95 5.84 -29.69
C TYR A 215 12.10 5.02 -29.07
N ASP A 216 13.02 4.56 -29.93
CA ASP A 216 14.27 3.96 -29.47
C ASP A 216 15.18 5.06 -28.86
N MET A 217 15.03 5.25 -27.55
CA MET A 217 15.58 6.38 -26.80
C MET A 217 17.09 6.26 -26.60
N ARG A 218 17.80 7.38 -26.82
CA ARG A 218 19.16 7.60 -26.28
C ARG A 218 19.10 8.29 -24.93
N LEU A 219 20.13 8.14 -24.11
CA LEU A 219 20.32 8.90 -22.86
C LEU A 219 21.67 9.63 -22.93
N ALA A 220 21.61 10.96 -22.82
CA ALA A 220 22.80 11.81 -22.76
C ALA A 220 22.87 12.54 -21.42
N ALA A 221 24.08 12.68 -20.86
CA ALA A 221 24.33 13.54 -19.71
C ALA A 221 24.46 15.01 -20.13
N TYR A 222 24.10 15.90 -19.20
CA TYR A 222 24.32 17.32 -19.39
C TYR A 222 25.79 17.70 -19.21
N ASP A 223 26.28 18.65 -20.01
CA ASP A 223 27.60 19.26 -19.88
C ASP A 223 27.52 20.50 -18.99
N GLU A 224 27.87 20.35 -17.74
CA GLU A 224 27.83 21.42 -16.73
C GLU A 224 28.66 22.67 -17.13
N THR A 225 29.60 22.52 -18.06
CA THR A 225 30.36 23.66 -18.57
C THR A 225 29.54 24.62 -19.42
N LYS A 226 28.33 24.23 -19.81
CA LYS A 226 27.38 25.06 -20.60
C LYS A 226 26.60 26.09 -19.78
N GLY A 227 26.70 26.01 -18.44
CA GLY A 227 26.12 27.02 -17.57
C GLY A 227 24.60 27.21 -17.73
N GLY A 228 23.85 26.13 -17.90
CA GLY A 228 22.40 26.12 -18.10
C GLY A 228 21.94 26.22 -19.55
N GLY A 229 22.85 26.47 -20.52
CA GLY A 229 22.54 26.48 -21.96
C GLY A 229 22.47 25.06 -22.55
N TRP A 230 22.05 24.96 -23.82
CA TRP A 230 22.01 23.67 -24.51
C TRP A 230 23.41 23.03 -24.62
N GLY A 231 23.52 21.80 -24.18
CA GLY A 231 24.78 21.05 -24.28
C GLY A 231 24.66 19.65 -23.66
N TRP A 232 24.66 18.64 -24.53
CA TRP A 232 24.57 17.26 -24.09
C TRP A 232 25.86 16.52 -24.48
N LEU A 233 26.42 15.77 -23.56
CA LEU A 233 27.67 15.08 -23.74
C LEU A 233 27.55 13.94 -24.79
N THR A 234 28.64 13.75 -25.53
CA THR A 234 28.82 12.60 -26.42
C THR A 234 30.11 11.90 -26.04
N PRO A 235 30.19 10.55 -26.06
CA PRO A 235 29.11 9.63 -26.42
C PRO A 235 27.95 9.64 -25.44
N ASN A 236 26.78 9.13 -25.87
CA ASN A 236 25.62 8.95 -24.98
C ASN A 236 25.95 7.95 -23.87
N ILE A 237 25.23 8.04 -22.75
CA ILE A 237 25.29 7.02 -21.67
C ILE A 237 24.63 5.73 -22.14
N VAL A 238 23.48 5.87 -22.83
CA VAL A 238 22.77 4.76 -23.46
C VAL A 238 22.57 5.13 -24.94
N GLU A 239 23.02 4.27 -25.81
CA GLU A 239 22.81 4.42 -27.26
C GLU A 239 21.46 3.83 -27.66
N PRO A 240 20.86 4.29 -28.79
CA PRO A 240 19.68 3.64 -29.36
C PRO A 240 19.93 2.14 -29.59
N GLY A 241 18.88 1.32 -29.44
CA GLY A 241 18.98 -0.15 -29.54
C GLY A 241 19.34 -0.86 -28.25
N MET A 242 19.61 -0.13 -27.17
CA MET A 242 19.95 -0.75 -25.87
C MET A 242 18.72 -1.02 -24.98
N GLY A 243 17.50 -0.66 -25.43
CA GLY A 243 16.26 -0.97 -24.72
C GLY A 243 16.00 -0.10 -23.48
N LEU A 244 16.49 1.15 -23.47
CA LEU A 244 16.23 2.10 -22.40
C LEU A 244 14.73 2.30 -22.18
N MET A 245 13.97 2.41 -23.25
CA MET A 245 12.50 2.53 -23.26
C MET A 245 11.90 1.53 -24.23
N THR A 246 10.82 0.90 -23.82
CA THR A 246 9.96 0.06 -24.66
C THR A 246 8.56 0.64 -24.68
N ILE A 247 7.92 0.69 -25.83
CA ILE A 247 6.54 1.19 -25.97
C ILE A 247 5.59 0.06 -26.36
N SER A 248 4.29 0.23 -26.04
CA SER A 248 3.21 -0.59 -26.56
C SER A 248 2.94 -0.27 -28.03
N GLU A 249 2.00 -0.98 -28.64
CA GLU A 249 1.37 -0.52 -29.88
C GLU A 249 0.73 0.85 -29.68
N MET A 250 0.83 1.73 -30.69
CA MET A 250 0.19 3.04 -30.66
C MET A 250 -1.26 2.92 -31.13
N VAL A 251 -2.21 3.21 -30.27
CA VAL A 251 -3.64 3.08 -30.52
C VAL A 251 -4.23 4.41 -30.95
N LYS A 252 -4.83 4.45 -32.12
CA LYS A 252 -5.54 5.64 -32.60
C LYS A 252 -6.88 5.79 -31.86
N VAL A 253 -7.10 6.91 -31.17
CA VAL A 253 -8.33 7.18 -30.41
C VAL A 253 -9.19 8.26 -31.05
N GLU A 254 -8.58 9.22 -31.74
CA GLU A 254 -9.24 10.29 -32.51
C GLU A 254 -8.43 10.59 -33.77
N ASP A 255 -8.89 11.54 -34.60
CA ASP A 255 -8.10 11.97 -35.76
C ASP A 255 -6.76 12.54 -35.29
N ASN A 256 -5.68 11.90 -35.73
CA ASN A 256 -4.29 12.20 -35.39
C ASN A 256 -3.90 12.07 -33.91
N ILE A 257 -4.83 11.74 -33.01
CA ILE A 257 -4.55 11.50 -31.60
C ILE A 257 -4.34 10.02 -31.36
N TYR A 258 -3.22 9.70 -30.76
CA TYR A 258 -2.82 8.35 -30.41
C TYR A 258 -2.50 8.27 -28.92
N GLU A 259 -2.73 7.09 -28.38
CA GLU A 259 -2.36 6.70 -27.02
C GLU A 259 -1.37 5.55 -27.08
N PHE A 260 -0.43 5.52 -26.16
CA PHE A 260 0.49 4.42 -25.97
C PHE A 260 1.03 4.40 -24.54
N GLU A 261 1.57 3.27 -24.19
CA GLU A 261 2.26 3.04 -22.94
C GLU A 261 3.75 2.84 -23.19
N ALA A 262 4.55 3.14 -22.17
CA ALA A 262 5.97 2.86 -22.20
C ALA A 262 6.46 2.40 -20.82
N GLN A 263 7.53 1.63 -20.83
CA GLN A 263 8.34 1.33 -19.68
C GLN A 263 9.77 1.78 -19.92
N ILE A 264 10.34 2.46 -18.92
CA ILE A 264 11.69 3.02 -18.94
C ILE A 264 12.50 2.27 -17.88
N MET A 265 13.63 1.69 -18.26
CA MET A 265 14.49 0.92 -17.36
C MET A 265 15.25 1.83 -16.39
N ARG A 266 14.90 1.78 -15.10
CA ARG A 266 15.49 2.61 -14.05
C ARG A 266 16.98 2.39 -13.87
N ASN A 267 17.45 1.16 -13.99
CA ASN A 267 18.87 0.81 -13.82
C ASN A 267 19.79 1.33 -14.95
N MET A 268 19.23 1.83 -16.05
CA MET A 268 19.96 2.46 -17.13
C MET A 268 20.11 3.98 -16.94
N ILE A 269 19.41 4.58 -15.98
CA ILE A 269 19.50 6.00 -15.66
C ILE A 269 20.38 6.14 -14.42
N PRO A 270 21.57 6.75 -14.52
CA PRO A 270 22.47 6.88 -13.40
C PRO A 270 21.92 7.81 -12.31
N ASN A 271 22.32 7.58 -11.07
CA ASN A 271 22.09 8.46 -9.93
C ASN A 271 20.61 8.75 -9.61
N LEU A 272 19.68 7.88 -9.99
CA LEU A 272 18.29 8.01 -9.58
C LEU A 272 18.17 7.97 -8.05
N GLY A 273 17.61 9.05 -7.48
CA GLY A 273 17.31 9.18 -6.07
C GLY A 273 15.98 8.52 -5.67
N ASP A 274 15.32 9.12 -4.68
CA ASP A 274 14.00 8.69 -4.21
C ASP A 274 12.86 9.17 -5.11
N SER A 275 13.16 10.11 -6.00
CA SER A 275 12.27 10.62 -7.03
C SER A 275 13.05 11.13 -8.23
N VAL A 276 12.38 11.30 -9.35
CA VAL A 276 12.89 11.98 -10.53
C VAL A 276 11.87 13.03 -10.98
N LYS A 277 12.34 14.22 -11.34
CA LYS A 277 11.50 15.24 -11.97
C LYS A 277 11.63 15.09 -13.48
N ILE A 278 10.49 14.92 -14.16
CA ILE A 278 10.41 14.68 -15.60
C ILE A 278 9.67 15.83 -16.27
N MET A 279 10.23 16.32 -17.36
CA MET A 279 9.65 17.30 -18.26
C MET A 279 9.71 16.76 -19.68
N ILE A 280 8.64 16.87 -20.44
CA ILE A 280 8.58 16.34 -21.80
C ILE A 280 8.37 17.48 -22.78
N GLY A 281 9.27 17.62 -23.72
CA GLY A 281 9.15 18.50 -24.88
C GLY A 281 9.01 17.72 -26.17
N HIS A 282 8.42 18.32 -27.19
CA HIS A 282 8.48 17.83 -28.56
C HIS A 282 8.98 18.92 -29.49
N SER A 283 9.76 18.54 -30.47
CA SER A 283 10.17 19.44 -31.55
C SER A 283 9.16 19.43 -32.69
N GLY A 284 9.16 20.53 -33.46
CA GLY A 284 8.19 20.80 -34.49
C GLY A 284 8.12 19.78 -35.61
N ALA A 285 7.06 19.89 -36.41
CA ALA A 285 6.78 19.02 -37.54
C ALA A 285 7.83 19.17 -38.63
N GLU A 286 8.06 18.09 -39.32
CA GLU A 286 8.81 18.07 -40.60
C GLU A 286 8.21 19.10 -41.56
N GLY A 287 8.98 20.08 -42.00
CA GLY A 287 8.57 21.08 -42.95
C GLY A 287 8.12 22.44 -42.42
N GLU A 288 8.02 22.63 -41.10
CA GLU A 288 7.68 23.95 -40.49
C GLU A 288 8.89 24.88 -40.33
N GLY A 289 10.05 24.53 -40.88
CA GLY A 289 11.23 25.42 -40.97
C GLY A 289 12.04 25.57 -39.65
N ASN A 290 11.64 24.91 -38.60
CA ASN A 290 12.36 24.91 -37.33
C ASN A 290 12.26 23.55 -36.64
N GLU A 291 12.78 22.53 -37.29
CA GLU A 291 12.70 21.11 -36.90
C GLU A 291 13.29 20.80 -35.54
N TRP A 292 14.06 21.72 -34.98
CA TRP A 292 14.77 21.58 -33.70
C TRP A 292 14.23 22.48 -32.60
N ALA A 293 13.25 23.35 -32.91
CA ALA A 293 12.64 24.19 -31.90
C ALA A 293 11.58 23.40 -31.16
N THR A 294 11.73 23.27 -29.88
CA THR A 294 10.70 22.68 -29.01
C THR A 294 9.43 23.50 -29.16
N SER A 295 8.38 22.90 -29.71
CA SER A 295 7.12 23.56 -30.05
C SER A 295 6.01 23.32 -29.01
N GLY A 296 6.28 22.54 -27.96
CA GLY A 296 5.36 22.33 -26.87
C GLY A 296 5.92 21.35 -25.83
N GLY A 297 5.26 21.24 -24.71
CA GLY A 297 5.70 20.34 -23.65
C GLY A 297 4.66 20.13 -22.54
N LEU A 298 4.91 19.10 -21.75
CA LEU A 298 4.18 18.82 -20.50
C LEU A 298 5.17 18.76 -19.31
N PRO A 299 4.84 19.33 -18.16
CA PRO A 299 3.64 20.16 -17.90
C PRO A 299 3.57 21.40 -18.80
N THR A 300 2.36 21.84 -19.10
CA THR A 300 2.10 22.89 -20.08
C THR A 300 2.74 24.21 -19.67
N VAL A 301 3.39 24.89 -20.61
CA VAL A 301 3.81 26.28 -20.44
C VAL A 301 2.58 27.19 -20.52
N THR A 302 2.35 28.03 -19.52
CA THR A 302 1.19 28.93 -19.53
C THR A 302 1.43 30.13 -20.44
N ALA A 303 0.36 30.64 -21.09
CA ALA A 303 0.44 31.83 -21.95
C ALA A 303 0.83 33.11 -21.18
N SER A 304 0.63 33.13 -19.85
CA SER A 304 1.07 34.23 -18.99
C SER A 304 2.58 34.27 -18.77
N GLY A 305 3.32 33.28 -19.23
CA GLY A 305 4.75 33.13 -18.98
C GLY A 305 5.08 32.55 -17.61
N ASP A 306 4.06 32.15 -16.83
CA ASP A 306 4.28 31.38 -15.62
C ASP A 306 4.70 29.97 -16.03
N LYS A 307 5.87 29.55 -15.58
CA LYS A 307 6.42 28.25 -15.87
C LYS A 307 5.92 27.24 -14.85
N ASN A 308 5.47 26.10 -15.33
CA ASN A 308 5.16 24.97 -14.47
C ASN A 308 6.44 24.22 -14.08
N GLU A 309 6.41 23.60 -12.92
CA GLU A 309 7.46 22.67 -12.51
C GLU A 309 7.32 21.35 -13.27
N GLY A 310 8.41 20.61 -13.37
CA GLY A 310 8.38 19.24 -13.90
C GLY A 310 7.56 18.30 -13.03
N LEU A 311 7.12 17.18 -13.61
CA LEU A 311 6.41 16.14 -12.90
C LEU A 311 7.34 15.34 -12.00
N THR A 312 7.04 15.30 -10.71
CA THR A 312 7.81 14.48 -9.76
C THR A 312 7.25 13.07 -9.71
N VAL A 313 8.04 12.11 -10.15
CA VAL A 313 7.75 10.68 -10.08
C VAL A 313 8.46 10.09 -8.88
N ARG A 314 7.74 9.50 -7.94
CA ARG A 314 8.31 8.78 -6.80
C ARG A 314 8.96 7.47 -7.26
N LEU A 315 10.12 7.15 -6.68
CA LEU A 315 10.90 5.95 -6.98
C LEU A 315 11.14 5.06 -5.75
N ARG A 316 10.75 5.54 -4.57
CA ARG A 316 10.74 4.85 -3.27
C ARG A 316 9.59 5.30 -2.42
#